data_74460b9e644897ad4a566f0adc2c4436
#
_entry.id   74460b9e644897ad4a566f0adc2c4436
#
_cell.length_a   1.000
_cell.length_b   1.000
_cell.length_c   1.000
_cell.angle_alpha   90.00
_cell.angle_beta   90.00
_cell.angle_gamma   90.00
#
_symmetry.space_group_name_H-M   'P 1'
#
loop_
_entity.id
_entity.type
_entity.pdbx_description
1 polymer ?
#
loop_
_entity_poly.entity_id
_entity_poly.type
_entity_poly.pdbx_seq_one_letter_code
_entity_poly.pdbx_strand_id
1 'polypeptide(L)'
;MPGILSQEEIDQLVSSVSEGKGQGRRPPGAEKEAIPYDFRQQNIIPKGSLHAFQIVHSDFAKSLSGFLLRSVKTELIVNLATVNTIPLGEFIKSRENPTYLNLVRLKPFEGNLIIDSSPNLVFLLVDLLFGGTGSPPSTNGLITHMERKFMRKLMEGMLEEFKTTWEKITLFHPKIEEEETDPSIVGSPSNLENAMMVIYELSLEKGSETHHLLSFCYSAKLLKSLVAVLGQKRGGEEREVPPQERDQSGKLRKSLGQVEVPVEAKLGEAHLTIRDMIDLQAGDIIRLS
;
A
#
# COMPACT_ATOMS: atom_id res chain seq x y z
N MET A 1 34.61 -20.97 -16.81
CA MET A 1 34.87 -20.42 -18.15
C MET A 1 33.55 -20.07 -18.76
N PRO A 2 33.19 -18.80 -18.97
CA PRO A 2 31.96 -18.46 -19.68
C PRO A 2 32.16 -18.77 -21.16
N GLY A 3 31.26 -19.57 -21.72
CA GLY A 3 31.29 -19.96 -23.13
C GLY A 3 31.03 -18.76 -24.02
N ILE A 4 31.97 -18.46 -24.88
CA ILE A 4 31.83 -17.49 -25.97
C ILE A 4 30.95 -18.15 -27.02
N LEU A 5 29.84 -17.48 -27.37
CA LEU A 5 28.93 -17.91 -28.45
C LEU A 5 29.71 -18.12 -29.75
N SER A 6 29.41 -19.19 -30.49
CA SER A 6 30.05 -19.47 -31.74
C SER A 6 29.60 -18.50 -32.84
N GLN A 7 30.45 -18.32 -33.90
CA GLN A 7 30.16 -17.43 -35.01
C GLN A 7 28.83 -17.80 -35.71
N GLU A 8 28.47 -19.10 -35.75
CA GLU A 8 27.22 -19.59 -36.32
C GLU A 8 25.98 -19.23 -35.48
N GLU A 9 26.10 -19.17 -34.16
CA GLU A 9 25.00 -18.74 -33.30
C GLU A 9 24.78 -17.23 -33.39
N ILE A 10 25.81 -16.44 -33.61
CA ILE A 10 25.72 -15.01 -33.87
C ILE A 10 25.05 -14.72 -35.20
N ASP A 11 25.42 -15.45 -36.26
CA ASP A 11 24.82 -15.31 -37.59
C ASP A 11 23.35 -15.73 -37.62
N GLN A 12 22.95 -16.74 -36.86
CA GLN A 12 21.54 -17.12 -36.71
C GLN A 12 20.74 -16.06 -35.96
N LEU A 13 21.30 -15.40 -34.95
CA LEU A 13 20.64 -14.31 -34.26
C LEU A 13 20.50 -13.06 -35.14
N VAL A 14 21.53 -12.74 -35.94
CA VAL A 14 21.49 -11.59 -36.85
C VAL A 14 20.49 -11.81 -38.00
N SER A 15 20.42 -13.02 -38.55
CA SER A 15 19.44 -13.35 -39.61
C SER A 15 18.00 -13.32 -39.09
N SER A 16 17.76 -13.75 -37.83
CA SER A 16 16.43 -13.68 -37.22
C SER A 16 15.96 -12.24 -36.90
N VAL A 17 16.88 -11.30 -36.72
CA VAL A 17 16.59 -9.88 -36.51
C VAL A 17 16.39 -9.12 -37.85
N SER A 18 17.07 -9.53 -38.93
CA SER A 18 16.98 -8.85 -40.23
C SER A 18 15.75 -9.22 -41.04
N GLU A 19 15.10 -10.35 -40.79
CA GLU A 19 13.82 -10.76 -41.43
C GLU A 19 12.56 -10.21 -40.77
N GLY A 20 12.66 -9.34 -39.74
CA GLY A 20 11.57 -8.76 -38.96
C GLY A 20 10.78 -7.64 -39.63
N LYS A 21 10.58 -7.64 -40.96
CA LYS A 21 9.57 -6.85 -41.68
C LYS A 21 8.48 -7.74 -42.29
N GLY A 22 7.66 -8.30 -41.42
CA GLY A 22 6.49 -9.04 -41.86
C GLY A 22 5.54 -9.22 -40.70
N GLN A 23 4.33 -8.75 -40.86
CA GLN A 23 3.19 -8.85 -39.95
C GLN A 23 3.18 -10.16 -39.15
N GLY A 24 3.65 -10.15 -37.93
CA GLY A 24 3.62 -11.32 -37.05
C GLY A 24 2.19 -11.71 -36.68
N ARG A 25 1.63 -12.71 -37.38
CA ARG A 25 0.52 -13.53 -36.88
C ARG A 25 0.99 -14.14 -35.54
N ARG A 26 0.43 -13.71 -34.42
CA ARG A 26 0.57 -14.38 -33.10
C ARG A 26 0.06 -15.84 -33.27
N PRO A 27 0.76 -16.84 -32.72
CA PRO A 27 0.23 -18.18 -32.66
C PRO A 27 -1.06 -18.19 -31.83
N PRO A 28 -2.11 -18.90 -32.26
CA PRO A 28 -3.31 -19.09 -31.49
C PRO A 28 -3.00 -20.11 -30.39
N GLY A 29 -2.99 -19.65 -29.08
CA GLY A 29 -2.87 -20.62 -28.00
C GLY A 29 -2.14 -20.18 -26.74
N ALA A 30 -1.66 -18.94 -26.61
CA ALA A 30 -1.25 -18.44 -25.30
C ALA A 30 -2.50 -17.94 -24.57
N GLU A 31 -3.21 -18.82 -23.90
CA GLU A 31 -4.18 -18.46 -22.87
C GLU A 31 -3.43 -17.61 -21.85
N LYS A 32 -3.75 -16.32 -21.79
CA LYS A 32 -3.36 -15.50 -20.66
C LYS A 32 -4.08 -16.13 -19.47
N GLU A 33 -3.33 -16.76 -18.57
CA GLU A 33 -3.88 -17.12 -17.26
C GLU A 33 -4.63 -15.92 -16.71
N ALA A 34 -5.95 -16.04 -16.66
CA ALA A 34 -6.79 -15.03 -16.05
C ALA A 34 -6.51 -15.06 -14.56
N ILE A 35 -5.76 -14.08 -14.07
CA ILE A 35 -5.56 -13.88 -12.64
C ILE A 35 -6.95 -13.60 -12.06
N PRO A 36 -7.46 -14.44 -11.13
CA PRO A 36 -8.77 -14.23 -10.55
C PRO A 36 -8.80 -12.84 -9.89
N TYR A 37 -9.67 -11.96 -10.40
CA TYR A 37 -9.86 -10.63 -9.85
C TYR A 37 -10.72 -10.73 -8.59
N ASP A 38 -10.13 -10.47 -7.43
CA ASP A 38 -10.87 -10.46 -6.17
C ASP A 38 -11.66 -9.15 -6.06
N PHE A 39 -12.95 -9.22 -6.33
CA PHE A 39 -13.88 -8.09 -6.19
C PHE A 39 -14.05 -7.60 -4.74
N ARG A 40 -13.57 -8.35 -3.75
CA ARG A 40 -13.56 -7.94 -2.33
C ARG A 40 -12.46 -6.94 -2.03
N GLN A 41 -11.40 -6.93 -2.83
CA GLN A 41 -10.39 -5.89 -2.82
C GLN A 41 -10.88 -4.68 -3.62
N GLN A 42 -11.82 -3.93 -3.06
CA GLN A 42 -12.16 -2.64 -3.62
C GLN A 42 -10.88 -1.78 -3.63
N ASN A 43 -10.39 -1.46 -4.82
CA ASN A 43 -9.37 -0.44 -4.98
C ASN A 43 -9.93 0.88 -4.44
N ILE A 44 -9.65 1.16 -3.16
CA ILE A 44 -10.16 2.32 -2.42
C ILE A 44 -9.69 3.62 -3.09
N ILE A 45 -8.64 3.54 -3.93
CA ILE A 45 -7.99 4.69 -4.52
C ILE A 45 -7.97 4.60 -6.05
N PRO A 46 -8.51 5.63 -6.74
CA PRO A 46 -8.30 5.79 -8.18
C PRO A 46 -6.81 5.90 -8.51
N LYS A 47 -6.37 5.26 -9.61
CA LYS A 47 -4.95 5.25 -10.04
C LYS A 47 -4.30 6.64 -10.06
N GLY A 48 -5.07 7.65 -10.48
CA GLY A 48 -4.59 9.03 -10.48
C GLY A 48 -4.30 9.59 -9.09
N SER A 49 -5.14 9.30 -8.11
CA SER A 49 -4.94 9.73 -6.73
C SER A 49 -3.80 8.97 -6.06
N LEU A 50 -3.59 7.69 -6.42
CA LEU A 50 -2.45 6.91 -5.94
C LEU A 50 -1.12 7.53 -6.36
N HIS A 51 -0.99 7.95 -7.63
CA HIS A 51 0.23 8.60 -8.10
C HIS A 51 0.50 9.94 -7.39
N ALA A 52 -0.54 10.77 -7.18
CA ALA A 52 -0.40 12.00 -6.41
C ALA A 52 0.02 11.73 -4.96
N PHE A 53 -0.56 10.69 -4.36
CA PHE A 53 -0.20 10.24 -3.02
C PHE A 53 1.27 9.81 -2.94
N GLN A 54 1.76 9.03 -3.92
CA GLN A 54 3.17 8.62 -4.01
C GLN A 54 4.11 9.83 -4.14
N ILE A 55 3.76 10.84 -4.94
CA ILE A 55 4.56 12.07 -5.09
C ILE A 55 4.71 12.78 -3.76
N VAL A 56 3.61 12.99 -3.03
CA VAL A 56 3.63 13.66 -1.73
C VAL A 56 4.49 12.91 -0.73
N HIS A 57 4.38 11.57 -0.67
CA HIS A 57 5.21 10.75 0.21
C HIS A 57 6.68 10.72 -0.20
N SER A 58 6.98 10.82 -1.50
CA SER A 58 8.35 10.98 -1.98
C SER A 58 8.95 12.34 -1.56
N ASP A 59 8.16 13.41 -1.63
CA ASP A 59 8.60 14.73 -1.17
C ASP A 59 8.75 14.77 0.35
N PHE A 60 7.87 14.10 1.08
CA PHE A 60 8.01 13.94 2.53
C PHE A 60 9.27 13.17 2.90
N ALA A 61 9.65 12.11 2.18
CA ALA A 61 10.88 11.37 2.42
C ALA A 61 12.12 12.29 2.37
N LYS A 62 12.17 13.22 1.41
CA LYS A 62 13.25 14.23 1.31
C LYS A 62 13.23 15.21 2.48
N SER A 63 12.05 15.73 2.84
CA SER A 63 11.89 16.63 3.99
C SER A 63 12.29 15.95 5.30
N LEU A 64 11.90 14.68 5.45
CA LEU A 64 12.23 13.86 6.61
C LEU A 64 13.74 13.62 6.74
N SER A 65 14.44 13.33 5.63
CA SER A 65 15.91 13.21 5.64
C SER A 65 16.57 14.51 6.13
N GLY A 66 16.12 15.65 5.63
CA GLY A 66 16.61 16.96 6.07
C GLY A 66 16.28 17.27 7.55
N PHE A 67 15.12 16.89 8.04
CA PHE A 67 14.72 17.03 9.44
C PHE A 67 15.60 16.16 10.34
N LEU A 68 15.80 14.89 9.98
CA LEU A 68 16.63 13.96 10.75
C LEU A 68 18.07 14.45 10.81
N LEU A 69 18.65 14.92 9.70
CA LEU A 69 19.99 15.51 9.70
C LEU A 69 20.12 16.67 10.71
N ARG A 70 19.11 17.53 10.78
CA ARG A 70 19.10 18.65 11.76
C ARG A 70 18.97 18.17 13.20
N SER A 71 18.22 17.09 13.42
CA SER A 71 17.89 16.57 14.74
C SER A 71 18.99 15.71 15.35
N VAL A 72 19.47 14.71 14.59
CA VAL A 72 20.46 13.73 15.05
C VAL A 72 21.88 14.02 14.59
N LYS A 73 22.11 15.09 13.81
CA LYS A 73 23.41 15.52 13.31
C LYS A 73 24.15 14.49 12.44
N THR A 74 23.45 13.47 11.97
CA THR A 74 23.96 12.42 11.11
C THR A 74 23.05 12.30 9.89
N GLU A 75 23.64 12.15 8.71
CA GLU A 75 22.86 11.98 7.47
C GLU A 75 22.19 10.62 7.45
N LEU A 76 20.89 10.63 7.33
CA LEU A 76 20.05 9.45 7.13
C LEU A 76 19.37 9.55 5.78
N ILE A 77 19.60 8.55 4.96
CA ILE A 77 18.95 8.42 3.67
C ILE A 77 17.55 7.83 3.90
N VAL A 78 16.53 8.55 3.47
CA VAL A 78 15.13 8.12 3.59
C VAL A 78 14.58 7.89 2.20
N ASN A 79 14.20 6.66 1.91
CA ASN A 79 13.60 6.26 0.64
C ASN A 79 12.14 5.82 0.84
N LEU A 80 11.27 6.22 -0.08
CA LEU A 80 9.93 5.65 -0.17
C LEU A 80 10.03 4.26 -0.82
N ALA A 81 9.89 3.20 -0.02
CA ALA A 81 10.03 1.84 -0.49
C ALA A 81 8.76 1.34 -1.17
N THR A 82 7.61 1.51 -0.52
CA THR A 82 6.37 0.92 -1.03
C THR A 82 5.13 1.71 -0.62
N VAL A 83 4.10 1.66 -1.47
CA VAL A 83 2.76 2.18 -1.19
C VAL A 83 1.75 1.13 -1.62
N ASN A 84 1.19 0.41 -0.68
CA ASN A 84 0.31 -0.74 -0.92
C ASN A 84 -0.98 -0.64 -0.11
N THR A 85 -2.04 -1.27 -0.62
CA THR A 85 -3.28 -1.46 0.14
C THR A 85 -3.27 -2.86 0.76
N ILE A 86 -3.48 -2.94 2.06
CA ILE A 86 -3.54 -4.20 2.82
C ILE A 86 -4.70 -4.14 3.82
N PRO A 87 -5.24 -5.28 4.27
CA PRO A 87 -6.13 -5.31 5.41
C PRO A 87 -5.44 -4.78 6.68
N LEU A 88 -6.10 -3.91 7.44
CA LEU A 88 -5.53 -3.33 8.65
C LEU A 88 -5.11 -4.40 9.68
N GLY A 89 -5.87 -5.48 9.78
CA GLY A 89 -5.51 -6.60 10.64
C GLY A 89 -4.24 -7.33 10.20
N GLU A 90 -3.94 -7.37 8.91
CA GLU A 90 -2.70 -7.92 8.38
C GLU A 90 -1.51 -6.99 8.70
N PHE A 91 -1.72 -5.67 8.54
CA PHE A 91 -0.72 -4.68 8.96
C PHE A 91 -0.32 -4.91 10.44
N ILE A 92 -1.29 -4.98 11.35
CA ILE A 92 -1.02 -5.14 12.79
C ILE A 92 -0.29 -6.47 13.07
N LYS A 93 -0.73 -7.57 12.45
CA LYS A 93 -0.11 -8.88 12.64
C LYS A 93 1.32 -9.00 12.10
N SER A 94 1.65 -8.20 11.09
CA SER A 94 2.98 -8.19 10.48
C SER A 94 4.00 -7.34 11.25
N ARG A 95 3.59 -6.66 12.32
CA ARG A 95 4.50 -5.83 13.13
C ARG A 95 5.27 -6.68 14.13
N GLU A 96 6.50 -6.26 14.40
CA GLU A 96 7.31 -6.82 15.48
C GLU A 96 6.66 -6.50 16.83
N ASN A 97 6.91 -7.32 17.83
CA ASN A 97 6.49 -7.05 19.21
C ASN A 97 7.71 -7.22 20.13
N PRO A 98 8.18 -6.15 20.80
CA PRO A 98 7.63 -4.80 20.81
C PRO A 98 7.95 -3.98 19.57
N THR A 99 7.14 -2.95 19.27
CA THR A 99 7.39 -1.91 18.27
C THR A 99 6.99 -0.55 18.83
N TYR A 100 7.27 0.56 18.14
CA TYR A 100 6.83 1.88 18.59
C TYR A 100 5.74 2.42 17.67
N LEU A 101 4.51 2.33 18.15
CA LEU A 101 3.29 2.74 17.46
C LEU A 101 2.77 4.07 17.97
N ASN A 102 2.40 4.94 17.04
CA ASN A 102 1.74 6.21 17.32
C ASN A 102 0.40 6.25 16.59
N LEU A 103 -0.68 6.44 17.32
CA LEU A 103 -1.99 6.73 16.77
C LEU A 103 -2.11 8.23 16.59
N VAL A 104 -2.19 8.69 15.35
CA VAL A 104 -2.20 10.10 14.98
C VAL A 104 -3.53 10.46 14.33
N ARG A 105 -4.14 11.55 14.78
CA ARG A 105 -5.31 12.15 14.15
C ARG A 105 -4.91 13.37 13.34
N LEU A 106 -5.40 13.45 12.11
CA LEU A 106 -5.17 14.58 11.19
C LEU A 106 -6.43 15.46 11.12
N LYS A 107 -6.63 16.36 12.08
CA LYS A 107 -7.80 17.24 12.08
C LYS A 107 -7.74 18.24 10.90
N PRO A 108 -8.86 18.48 10.13
CA PRO A 108 -10.25 18.12 10.45
C PRO A 108 -10.69 16.75 9.92
N PHE A 109 -9.82 15.95 9.34
CA PHE A 109 -10.20 14.68 8.72
C PHE A 109 -10.64 13.63 9.75
N GLU A 110 -11.56 12.79 9.33
CA GLU A 110 -12.00 11.63 10.11
C GLU A 110 -11.08 10.42 9.86
N GLY A 111 -10.93 9.59 10.87
CA GLY A 111 -10.08 8.41 10.83
C GLY A 111 -8.69 8.68 11.41
N ASN A 112 -7.88 7.65 11.44
CA ASN A 112 -6.59 7.65 12.10
C ASN A 112 -5.47 7.28 11.13
N LEU A 113 -4.29 7.84 11.39
CA LEU A 113 -3.01 7.44 10.83
C LEU A 113 -2.25 6.69 11.93
N ILE A 114 -1.83 5.47 11.66
CA ILE A 114 -0.94 4.71 12.53
C ILE A 114 0.47 4.85 11.96
N ILE A 115 1.40 5.31 12.80
CA ILE A 115 2.82 5.38 12.43
C ILE A 115 3.56 4.36 13.28
N ASP A 116 4.21 3.43 12.60
CA ASP A 116 5.00 2.37 13.19
C ASP A 116 6.48 2.58 12.90
N SER A 117 7.28 2.57 13.95
CA SER A 117 8.74 2.62 13.89
C SER A 117 9.30 1.31 14.41
N SER A 118 10.03 0.59 13.54
CA SER A 118 10.66 -0.66 13.96
C SER A 118 11.58 -0.45 15.18
N PRO A 119 11.75 -1.44 16.06
CA PRO A 119 12.60 -1.32 17.24
C PRO A 119 14.03 -0.88 16.89
N ASN A 120 14.56 -1.44 15.81
CA ASN A 120 15.89 -1.09 15.32
C ASN A 120 16.00 0.39 14.89
N LEU A 121 14.93 0.96 14.33
CA LEU A 121 14.87 2.39 14.01
C LEU A 121 14.84 3.24 15.28
N VAL A 122 14.08 2.83 16.28
CA VAL A 122 14.00 3.53 17.56
C VAL A 122 15.39 3.61 18.21
N PHE A 123 16.08 2.47 18.32
CA PHE A 123 17.41 2.42 18.93
C PHE A 123 18.43 3.20 18.11
N LEU A 124 18.41 3.10 16.78
CA LEU A 124 19.26 3.89 15.90
C LEU A 124 19.09 5.39 16.15
N LEU A 125 17.84 5.89 16.11
CA LEU A 125 17.56 7.32 16.25
C LEU A 125 17.93 7.85 17.64
N VAL A 126 17.67 7.05 18.67
CA VAL A 126 18.02 7.41 20.06
C VAL A 126 19.54 7.43 20.24
N ASP A 127 20.25 6.43 19.75
CA ASP A 127 21.73 6.37 19.81
C ASP A 127 22.36 7.60 19.10
N LEU A 128 21.93 7.89 17.89
CA LEU A 128 22.39 9.04 17.12
C LEU A 128 22.05 10.38 17.83
N LEU A 129 20.91 10.47 18.47
CA LEU A 129 20.50 11.67 19.21
C LEU A 129 21.44 11.97 20.39
N PHE A 130 22.03 10.91 20.99
CA PHE A 130 23.03 11.01 22.05
C PHE A 130 24.46 11.08 21.54
N GLY A 131 24.66 11.17 20.23
CA GLY A 131 25.97 11.27 19.61
C GLY A 131 26.68 9.94 19.41
N GLY A 132 25.96 8.83 19.44
CA GLY A 132 26.46 7.52 19.10
C GLY A 132 26.68 7.34 17.59
N THR A 133 27.11 6.16 17.20
CA THR A 133 27.44 5.80 15.80
C THR A 133 26.29 5.11 15.06
N GLY A 134 25.16 4.91 15.71
CA GLY A 134 24.02 4.18 15.15
C GLY A 134 24.18 2.65 15.25
N SER A 135 25.07 2.18 16.10
CA SER A 135 25.24 0.74 16.32
C SER A 135 24.05 0.16 17.06
N PRO A 136 23.50 -0.99 16.63
CA PRO A 136 22.39 -1.61 17.33
C PRO A 136 22.80 -1.99 18.75
N PRO A 137 21.89 -1.81 19.73
CA PRO A 137 22.17 -2.22 21.11
C PRO A 137 22.41 -3.73 21.16
N SER A 138 23.34 -4.16 22.01
CA SER A 138 23.63 -5.57 22.25
C SER A 138 22.52 -6.35 23.00
N THR A 139 21.44 -5.69 23.32
CA THR A 139 20.30 -6.26 24.06
C THR A 139 19.07 -6.36 23.16
N ASN A 140 18.37 -7.48 23.20
CA ASN A 140 16.99 -7.63 22.68
C ASN A 140 16.05 -6.74 23.53
N GLY A 141 16.30 -5.43 23.54
CA GLY A 141 15.76 -4.49 24.50
C GLY A 141 14.32 -4.14 24.23
N LEU A 142 13.54 -4.19 25.29
CA LEU A 142 12.26 -3.50 25.34
C LEU A 142 12.50 -2.00 25.19
N ILE A 143 11.67 -1.33 24.40
CA ILE A 143 11.70 0.14 24.27
C ILE A 143 11.32 0.74 25.62
N THR A 144 12.27 1.38 26.28
CA THR A 144 12.09 1.93 27.63
C THR A 144 11.27 3.23 27.62
N HIS A 145 10.82 3.67 28.78
CA HIS A 145 10.11 4.93 28.90
C HIS A 145 10.98 6.15 28.49
N MET A 146 12.29 6.07 28.67
CA MET A 146 13.22 7.12 28.26
C MET A 146 13.26 7.22 26.73
N GLU A 147 13.46 6.12 26.04
CA GLU A 147 13.50 6.07 24.58
C GLU A 147 12.18 6.55 23.97
N ARG A 148 11.03 6.14 24.55
CA ARG A 148 9.72 6.64 24.13
C ARG A 148 9.60 8.16 24.23
N LYS A 149 10.11 8.79 25.28
CA LYS A 149 10.09 10.25 25.42
C LYS A 149 10.90 10.96 24.35
N PHE A 150 12.07 10.43 23.98
CA PHE A 150 12.88 10.99 22.89
C PHE A 150 12.22 10.76 21.54
N MET A 151 11.73 9.57 21.31
CA MET A 151 11.00 9.23 20.06
C MET A 151 9.75 10.09 19.90
N ARG A 152 9.00 10.37 20.98
CA ARG A 152 7.85 11.26 20.91
C ARG A 152 8.22 12.65 20.39
N LYS A 153 9.32 13.23 20.89
CA LYS A 153 9.78 14.54 20.44
C LYS A 153 10.22 14.52 18.96
N LEU A 154 10.90 13.45 18.53
CA LEU A 154 11.24 13.28 17.14
C LEU A 154 10.00 13.10 16.27
N MET A 155 9.00 12.32 16.73
CA MET A 155 7.74 12.10 16.04
C MET A 155 6.93 13.39 15.86
N GLU A 156 6.87 14.24 16.89
CA GLU A 156 6.23 15.55 16.80
C GLU A 156 6.89 16.42 15.71
N GLY A 157 8.23 16.43 15.64
CA GLY A 157 8.96 17.13 14.58
C GLY A 157 8.73 16.54 13.20
N MET A 158 8.72 15.20 13.07
CA MET A 158 8.39 14.54 11.81
C MET A 158 6.97 14.86 11.34
N LEU A 159 6.01 14.96 12.26
CA LEU A 159 4.62 15.32 11.93
C LEU A 159 4.48 16.78 11.47
N GLU A 160 5.29 17.71 11.96
CA GLU A 160 5.31 19.08 11.42
C GLU A 160 5.91 19.13 10.01
N GLU A 161 6.97 18.37 9.71
CA GLU A 161 7.48 18.23 8.33
C GLU A 161 6.45 17.56 7.42
N PHE A 162 5.73 16.57 7.93
CA PHE A 162 4.65 15.92 7.20
C PHE A 162 3.53 16.90 6.87
N LYS A 163 3.07 17.68 7.84
CA LYS A 163 2.09 18.76 7.66
C LYS A 163 2.56 19.75 6.59
N THR A 164 3.79 20.27 6.70
CA THR A 164 4.37 21.23 5.74
C THR A 164 4.39 20.68 4.32
N THR A 165 4.72 19.40 4.15
CA THR A 165 4.69 18.74 2.83
C THR A 165 3.29 18.72 2.23
N TRP A 166 2.26 18.49 3.06
CA TRP A 166 0.87 18.44 2.64
C TRP A 166 0.20 19.81 2.48
N GLU A 167 0.77 20.89 3.04
CA GLU A 167 0.19 22.26 2.96
C GLU A 167 -0.10 22.72 1.54
N LYS A 168 0.68 22.25 0.58
CA LYS A 168 0.45 22.52 -0.86
C LYS A 168 -0.86 21.91 -1.37
N ILE A 169 -1.39 20.91 -0.69
CA ILE A 169 -2.57 20.14 -1.08
C ILE A 169 -3.73 20.46 -0.14
N THR A 170 -3.53 20.32 1.14
CA THR A 170 -4.56 20.54 2.16
C THR A 170 -3.93 20.85 3.50
N LEU A 171 -4.67 21.62 4.31
CA LEU A 171 -4.24 21.95 5.65
C LEU A 171 -4.85 20.96 6.65
N PHE A 172 -4.02 20.45 7.55
CA PHE A 172 -4.45 19.67 8.69
C PHE A 172 -3.52 19.88 9.89
N HIS A 173 -3.99 19.50 11.05
CA HIS A 173 -3.23 19.56 12.30
C HIS A 173 -3.03 18.14 12.82
N PRO A 174 -1.82 17.59 12.70
CA PRO A 174 -1.53 16.27 13.22
C PRO A 174 -1.45 16.32 14.75
N LYS A 175 -2.02 15.33 15.42
CA LYS A 175 -1.96 15.19 16.86
C LYS A 175 -1.77 13.73 17.22
N ILE A 176 -0.74 13.42 17.98
CA ILE A 176 -0.55 12.10 18.57
C ILE A 176 -1.60 11.94 19.67
N GLU A 177 -2.47 10.95 19.56
CA GLU A 177 -3.49 10.63 20.56
C GLU A 177 -3.00 9.56 21.52
N GLU A 178 -2.36 8.51 21.00
CA GLU A 178 -1.92 7.36 21.78
C GLU A 178 -0.53 6.90 21.31
N GLU A 179 0.24 6.36 22.24
CA GLU A 179 1.54 5.73 21.98
C GLU A 179 1.56 4.34 22.59
N GLU A 180 1.82 3.33 21.79
CA GLU A 180 1.81 1.94 22.21
C GLU A 180 3.09 1.23 21.77
N THR A 181 3.43 0.15 22.47
CA THR A 181 4.54 -0.72 22.12
C THR A 181 4.10 -2.12 21.76
N ASP A 182 2.86 -2.45 22.06
CA ASP A 182 2.22 -3.72 21.69
C ASP A 182 1.22 -3.45 20.54
N PRO A 183 1.47 -3.96 19.34
CA PRO A 183 0.57 -3.77 18.21
C PRO A 183 -0.83 -4.35 18.42
N SER A 184 -0.99 -5.31 19.33
CA SER A 184 -2.30 -5.93 19.62
C SER A 184 -3.28 -4.97 20.32
N ILE A 185 -2.76 -3.93 20.99
CA ILE A 185 -3.55 -2.93 21.73
C ILE A 185 -4.16 -1.89 20.79
N VAL A 186 -3.53 -1.62 19.66
CA VAL A 186 -3.98 -0.60 18.69
C VAL A 186 -5.29 -1.03 18.00
N GLY A 187 -6.22 -1.40 18.83
CA GLY A 187 -7.63 -1.52 18.53
C GLY A 187 -8.02 -2.70 17.67
N SER A 188 -9.20 -3.18 17.92
CA SER A 188 -9.95 -4.09 17.09
C SER A 188 -10.78 -3.30 16.05
N PRO A 189 -10.19 -2.79 14.97
CA PRO A 189 -11.00 -2.49 13.82
C PRO A 189 -11.48 -3.83 13.28
N SER A 190 -12.62 -3.85 12.67
CA SER A 190 -13.02 -5.01 11.88
C SER A 190 -11.82 -5.40 11.02
N ASN A 191 -11.23 -6.56 11.25
CA ASN A 191 -9.99 -7.06 10.61
C ASN A 191 -10.05 -7.09 9.08
N LEU A 192 -11.13 -6.62 8.49
CA LEU A 192 -11.48 -6.60 7.07
C LEU A 192 -11.40 -5.18 6.46
N GLU A 193 -11.18 -4.13 7.24
CA GLU A 193 -11.03 -2.79 6.70
C GLU A 193 -9.70 -2.66 5.97
N ASN A 194 -9.76 -2.34 4.68
CA ASN A 194 -8.55 -2.07 3.91
C ASN A 194 -7.93 -0.74 4.34
N ALA A 195 -6.63 -0.78 4.56
CA ALA A 195 -5.81 0.38 4.89
C ALA A 195 -4.74 0.58 3.82
N MET A 196 -4.26 1.80 3.67
CA MET A 196 -3.10 2.07 2.83
C MET A 196 -1.85 2.10 3.70
N MET A 197 -0.89 1.27 3.35
CA MET A 197 0.42 1.23 3.97
C MET A 197 1.44 1.93 3.08
N VAL A 198 2.22 2.79 3.69
CA VAL A 198 3.38 3.46 3.09
C VAL A 198 4.60 3.08 3.94
N ILE A 199 5.63 2.54 3.31
CA ILE A 199 6.86 2.15 4.00
C ILE A 199 7.99 3.02 3.53
N TYR A 200 8.74 3.56 4.49
CA TYR A 200 10.02 4.22 4.29
C TYR A 200 11.14 3.34 4.81
N GLU A 201 12.20 3.27 4.04
CA GLU A 201 13.47 2.65 4.43
C GLU A 201 14.46 3.75 4.78
N LEU A 202 15.04 3.65 5.97
CA LEU A 202 16.06 4.55 6.46
C LEU A 202 17.39 3.80 6.57
N SER A 203 18.47 4.40 6.08
CA SER A 203 19.82 3.85 6.17
C SER A 203 20.85 4.95 6.43
N LEU A 204 21.96 4.60 7.08
CA LEU A 204 23.08 5.52 7.35
C LEU A 204 23.91 5.75 6.09
N GLU A 205 24.06 4.74 5.24
CA GLU A 205 24.89 4.80 4.04
C GLU A 205 24.09 4.40 2.80
N LYS A 206 24.46 5.01 1.68
CA LYS A 206 23.86 4.66 0.38
C LYS A 206 24.30 3.26 -0.04
N GLY A 207 23.30 2.38 -0.24
CA GLY A 207 23.55 0.98 -0.62
C GLY A 207 23.87 0.07 0.56
N SER A 208 23.65 0.52 1.80
CA SER A 208 23.71 -0.34 2.98
C SER A 208 22.69 -1.47 2.87
N GLU A 209 23.09 -2.68 3.29
CA GLU A 209 22.15 -3.81 3.42
C GLU A 209 21.25 -3.68 4.66
N THR A 210 21.60 -2.80 5.60
CA THR A 210 20.84 -2.57 6.82
C THR A 210 19.83 -1.45 6.61
N HIS A 211 18.55 -1.81 6.55
CA HIS A 211 17.45 -0.88 6.42
C HIS A 211 16.59 -0.89 7.69
N HIS A 212 16.22 0.31 8.12
CA HIS A 212 15.32 0.51 9.25
C HIS A 212 13.97 0.98 8.72
N LEU A 213 12.87 0.43 9.22
CA LEU A 213 11.55 0.66 8.67
C LEU A 213 10.75 1.67 9.49
N LEU A 214 10.14 2.62 8.76
CA LEU A 214 9.13 3.53 9.25
C LEU A 214 7.88 3.34 8.39
N SER A 215 6.77 2.95 9.00
CA SER A 215 5.55 2.62 8.26
C SER A 215 4.41 3.55 8.65
N PHE A 216 3.69 4.06 7.64
CA PHE A 216 2.49 4.86 7.80
C PHE A 216 1.29 4.03 7.31
N CYS A 217 0.31 3.81 8.18
CA CYS A 217 -0.89 3.07 7.86
C CYS A 217 -2.12 3.98 7.99
N TYR A 218 -2.76 4.25 6.86
CA TYR A 218 -3.94 5.12 6.77
C TYR A 218 -5.20 4.28 6.87
N SER A 219 -6.05 4.57 7.85
CA SER A 219 -7.38 3.96 7.92
C SER A 219 -8.22 4.30 6.68
N ALA A 220 -9.16 3.43 6.32
CA ALA A 220 -10.01 3.62 5.15
C ALA A 220 -10.78 4.96 5.17
N LYS A 221 -11.21 5.41 6.36
CA LYS A 221 -11.91 6.69 6.52
C LYS A 221 -11.01 7.87 6.21
N LEU A 222 -9.81 7.89 6.79
CA LEU A 222 -8.83 8.95 6.54
C LEU A 222 -8.42 8.98 5.08
N LEU A 223 -8.18 7.83 4.50
CA LEU A 223 -7.78 7.68 3.12
C LEU A 223 -8.82 8.22 2.14
N LYS A 224 -10.11 7.91 2.35
CA LYS A 224 -11.22 8.45 1.54
C LYS A 224 -11.25 9.98 1.57
N SER A 225 -11.05 10.57 2.74
CA SER A 225 -11.01 12.03 2.90
C SER A 225 -9.84 12.67 2.16
N LEU A 226 -8.64 12.10 2.27
CA LEU A 226 -7.44 12.59 1.59
C LEU A 226 -7.53 12.43 0.07
N VAL A 227 -8.05 11.29 -0.41
CA VAL A 227 -8.25 11.03 -1.84
C VAL A 227 -9.24 12.01 -2.46
N ALA A 228 -10.31 12.37 -1.74
CA ALA A 228 -11.27 13.37 -2.20
C ALA A 228 -10.61 14.73 -2.43
N VAL A 229 -9.72 15.15 -1.53
CA VAL A 229 -8.97 16.41 -1.66
C VAL A 229 -7.95 16.35 -2.80
N LEU A 230 -7.23 15.23 -2.94
CA LEU A 230 -6.29 15.02 -4.05
C LEU A 230 -6.98 15.04 -5.41
N GLY A 231 -8.22 14.55 -5.49
CA GLY A 231 -9.04 14.57 -6.71
C GLY A 231 -9.51 15.97 -7.10
N GLN A 232 -9.87 16.80 -6.10
CA GLN A 232 -10.38 18.18 -6.36
C GLN A 232 -9.31 19.13 -6.93
N LYS A 233 -8.05 19.04 -6.50
CA LYS A 233 -6.97 19.89 -7.04
C LYS A 233 -6.59 19.59 -8.49
N ARG A 234 -6.86 18.39 -9.00
CA ARG A 234 -6.69 18.07 -10.42
C ARG A 234 -7.79 18.62 -11.32
N GLY A 235 -8.94 18.99 -10.77
CA GLY A 235 -10.03 19.62 -11.50
C GLY A 235 -9.79 21.11 -11.82
N GLY A 236 -8.75 21.74 -11.27
CA GLY A 236 -8.42 23.14 -11.51
C GLY A 236 -7.37 23.36 -12.60
N GLU A 237 -6.59 22.37 -12.95
CA GLU A 237 -5.83 22.35 -14.21
C GLU A 237 -6.62 21.48 -15.19
N GLU A 238 -7.44 22.12 -16.01
CA GLU A 238 -8.00 21.51 -17.22
C GLU A 238 -6.85 20.99 -18.08
N ARG A 239 -6.42 19.74 -17.81
CA ARG A 239 -5.87 18.95 -18.88
C ARG A 239 -7.02 18.73 -19.83
N GLU A 240 -6.99 19.43 -20.97
CA GLU A 240 -7.73 19.01 -22.13
C GLU A 240 -7.46 17.50 -22.32
N VAL A 241 -8.42 16.71 -21.86
CA VAL A 241 -8.44 15.26 -22.15
C VAL A 241 -8.56 15.18 -23.66
N PRO A 242 -7.57 14.59 -24.36
CA PRO A 242 -7.62 14.51 -25.81
C PRO A 242 -8.99 13.96 -26.23
N PRO A 243 -9.59 14.47 -27.31
CA PRO A 243 -10.95 14.07 -27.73
C PRO A 243 -11.15 12.54 -27.88
N GLN A 244 -10.04 11.80 -28.00
CA GLN A 244 -10.05 10.33 -28.13
C GLN A 244 -10.43 9.57 -26.86
N GLU A 245 -10.25 10.13 -25.64
CA GLU A 245 -10.64 9.42 -24.41
C GLU A 245 -12.13 9.56 -24.04
N ARG A 246 -12.80 10.63 -24.51
CA ARG A 246 -14.25 10.80 -24.30
C ARG A 246 -15.08 9.77 -25.08
N ASP A 247 -14.58 9.28 -26.21
CA ASP A 247 -15.27 8.30 -27.03
C ASP A 247 -15.13 6.84 -26.49
N GLN A 248 -14.12 6.58 -25.65
CA GLN A 248 -13.91 5.27 -25.05
C GLN A 248 -14.95 4.93 -23.97
N SER A 249 -15.44 5.92 -23.22
CA SER A 249 -16.46 5.68 -22.19
C SER A 249 -17.82 5.27 -22.81
N GLY A 250 -18.15 5.82 -23.97
CA GLY A 250 -19.30 5.44 -24.77
C GLY A 250 -19.20 4.01 -25.31
N LYS A 251 -18.04 3.65 -25.82
CA LYS A 251 -17.73 2.29 -26.31
C LYS A 251 -17.73 1.25 -25.18
N LEU A 252 -17.14 1.61 -24.03
CA LEU A 252 -17.11 0.76 -22.84
C LEU A 252 -18.55 0.50 -22.30
N ARG A 253 -19.38 1.54 -22.23
CA ARG A 253 -20.76 1.42 -21.79
C ARG A 253 -21.60 0.56 -22.73
N LYS A 254 -21.35 0.65 -24.02
CA LYS A 254 -22.00 -0.16 -25.06
C LYS A 254 -21.56 -1.61 -24.99
N SER A 255 -20.27 -1.88 -24.76
CA SER A 255 -19.71 -3.21 -24.58
C SER A 255 -20.21 -3.87 -23.28
N LEU A 256 -20.31 -3.10 -22.17
CA LEU A 256 -20.85 -3.60 -20.90
C LEU A 256 -22.35 -3.95 -20.99
N GLY A 257 -23.12 -3.24 -21.83
CA GLY A 257 -24.52 -3.56 -22.08
C GLY A 257 -24.76 -4.85 -22.89
N GLN A 258 -23.71 -5.42 -23.47
CA GLN A 258 -23.76 -6.68 -24.26
C GLN A 258 -23.21 -7.89 -23.50
N VAL A 259 -22.74 -7.69 -22.25
CA VAL A 259 -22.24 -8.79 -21.43
C VAL A 259 -23.42 -9.54 -20.82
N GLU A 260 -23.57 -10.79 -21.18
CA GLU A 260 -24.52 -11.70 -20.55
C GLU A 260 -23.98 -12.14 -19.18
N VAL A 261 -24.74 -11.86 -18.13
CA VAL A 261 -24.40 -12.28 -16.77
C VAL A 261 -25.39 -13.35 -16.34
N PRO A 262 -24.95 -14.57 -16.03
CA PRO A 262 -25.84 -15.60 -15.50
C PRO A 262 -26.39 -15.14 -14.13
N VAL A 263 -27.72 -15.15 -14.01
CA VAL A 263 -28.40 -14.83 -12.75
C VAL A 263 -29.06 -16.09 -12.24
N GLU A 264 -28.59 -16.59 -11.10
CA GLU A 264 -29.20 -17.70 -10.39
C GLU A 264 -30.04 -17.18 -9.23
N ALA A 265 -31.29 -17.51 -9.20
CA ALA A 265 -32.19 -17.21 -8.09
C ALA A 265 -32.40 -18.47 -7.24
N LYS A 266 -31.76 -18.51 -6.05
CA LYS A 266 -31.92 -19.61 -5.11
C LYS A 266 -33.16 -19.36 -4.25
N LEU A 267 -34.24 -20.15 -4.49
CA LEU A 267 -35.51 -20.01 -3.80
C LEU A 267 -35.53 -20.64 -2.40
N GLY A 268 -34.57 -21.54 -2.12
CA GLY A 268 -34.46 -22.23 -0.83
C GLY A 268 -33.61 -23.47 -0.93
N GLU A 269 -33.38 -24.15 0.17
CA GLU A 269 -32.71 -25.45 0.25
C GLU A 269 -33.60 -26.48 0.91
N ALA A 270 -33.48 -27.73 0.50
CA ALA A 270 -34.12 -28.85 1.18
C ALA A 270 -33.10 -29.95 1.47
N HIS A 271 -33.17 -30.52 2.65
CA HIS A 271 -32.37 -31.67 3.03
C HIS A 271 -33.21 -32.95 2.85
N LEU A 272 -32.82 -33.78 1.89
CA LEU A 272 -33.45 -35.04 1.61
C LEU A 272 -32.50 -36.20 1.91
N THR A 273 -32.98 -37.32 2.39
CA THR A 273 -32.19 -38.52 2.47
C THR A 273 -32.02 -39.16 1.08
N ILE A 274 -31.02 -39.98 0.88
CA ILE A 274 -30.81 -40.72 -0.41
C ILE A 274 -32.05 -41.57 -0.73
N ARG A 275 -32.72 -42.10 0.28
CA ARG A 275 -33.94 -42.90 0.14
C ARG A 275 -35.10 -42.06 -0.40
N ASP A 276 -35.29 -40.88 0.19
CA ASP A 276 -36.33 -39.96 -0.26
C ASP A 276 -36.11 -39.47 -1.70
N MET A 277 -34.82 -39.35 -2.08
CA MET A 277 -34.46 -38.92 -3.44
C MET A 277 -34.69 -40.00 -4.51
N ILE A 278 -34.57 -41.31 -4.13
CA ILE A 278 -34.85 -42.42 -5.04
C ILE A 278 -36.35 -42.61 -5.25
N ASP A 279 -37.16 -42.30 -4.23
CA ASP A 279 -38.65 -42.49 -4.26
C ASP A 279 -39.37 -41.27 -4.86
N LEU A 280 -38.66 -40.17 -5.22
CA LEU A 280 -39.26 -38.95 -5.81
C LEU A 280 -39.90 -39.22 -7.19
N GLN A 281 -41.14 -38.80 -7.34
CA GLN A 281 -41.90 -38.90 -8.57
C GLN A 281 -42.37 -37.53 -9.07
N ALA A 282 -42.68 -37.46 -10.37
CA ALA A 282 -43.21 -36.22 -10.95
C ALA A 282 -44.57 -35.86 -10.33
N GLY A 283 -44.64 -34.74 -9.64
CA GLY A 283 -45.82 -34.26 -8.89
C GLY A 283 -45.61 -34.18 -7.38
N ASP A 284 -44.52 -34.64 -6.85
CA ASP A 284 -44.20 -34.52 -5.44
C ASP A 284 -43.83 -33.09 -5.04
N ILE A 285 -44.20 -32.73 -3.82
CA ILE A 285 -44.01 -31.40 -3.27
C ILE A 285 -42.81 -31.46 -2.28
N ILE A 286 -41.71 -30.75 -2.61
CA ILE A 286 -40.57 -30.61 -1.75
C ILE A 286 -40.68 -29.30 -0.98
N ARG A 287 -40.69 -29.39 0.36
CA ARG A 287 -40.70 -28.22 1.22
C ARG A 287 -39.29 -27.63 1.34
N LEU A 288 -39.16 -26.37 0.95
CA LEU A 288 -37.91 -25.62 1.10
C LEU A 288 -37.85 -24.94 2.48
N SER A 289 -36.67 -24.87 3.07
CA SER A 289 -36.40 -24.20 4.36
C SER A 289 -35.87 -22.82 4.13
#